data_39cd9c8f4aa9b09493d68281ee618107
#
_entry.id   39cd9c8f4aa9b09493d68281ee618107
#
_cell.length_a   1.000
_cell.length_b   1.000
_cell.length_c   1.000
_cell.angle_alpha   90.00
_cell.angle_beta   90.00
_cell.angle_gamma   90.00
#
_symmetry.space_group_name_H-M   'P 1'
#
loop_
_entity.id
_entity.type
_entity.pdbx_description
1 polymer ?
#
loop_
_entity_poly.entity_id
_entity_poly.type
_entity_poly.pdbx_seq_one_letter_code
_entity_poly.pdbx_strand_id
1 'polypeptide(L)'
;IESPAQTRLNKKAQVETFEELAITSSLVRPAGASYCLQFIDRHRKMKMGVRDWEFLHPSLEPILSETHDVCAFQEDVTKICHHVAGLSFKQADKIRKMMNSLHEGSVEDRLWIETEREFLAGCIKNSGLTVEQARELWMRVSSFTGFSFCKSHSASYAQLSFKCTYLKAHYPAQFLAAVISNNHGFYSKDAYINEARRWGIRILPLDINKSGIKYVGKHNWMRPGIMHVRNLTDKTSSRIVEEKGIREFANVEDFISRVGAYRHEVENLVLAGAFDGFGLNQPELLYVIDGIYGRHRSLAENGLQFDVFGTRDRHPNHSDYSLTEKCLNELHILGFMLSGNILDILDLHPKSKGTVPAGEIANFVGKGIKVFGWPVTERVHTVSTTGKTMMFLTLEDQTGSMDVIFWPRNYGRFADVLAKPGPYEVWGKVTEEWDTHCLEAVNIRSAEWSPSQIDFELASQRLTRSAGYVYTDLPGIVAA
;
A
#
# COMPACT_ATOMS: atom_id res chain seq x y z
N ILE A 1 8.54 3.70 -1.02
CA ILE A 1 8.28 4.35 -2.30
C ILE A 1 6.88 4.09 -2.86
N GLU A 2 6.14 3.12 -2.35
CA GLU A 2 4.81 2.75 -2.88
C GLU A 2 3.68 3.66 -2.37
N SER A 3 3.86 4.35 -1.25
CA SER A 3 2.78 5.22 -0.73
C SER A 3 2.43 6.31 -1.74
N PRO A 4 1.13 6.66 -1.88
CA PRO A 4 0.69 7.69 -2.85
C PRO A 4 1.43 9.02 -2.69
N ALA A 5 1.74 9.44 -1.45
CA ALA A 5 2.46 10.66 -1.19
C ALA A 5 3.90 10.62 -1.74
N GLN A 6 4.64 9.52 -1.51
CA GLN A 6 5.99 9.34 -2.03
C GLN A 6 5.99 9.23 -3.55
N THR A 7 5.06 8.44 -4.11
CA THR A 7 4.93 8.29 -5.56
C THR A 7 4.66 9.62 -6.25
N ARG A 8 3.75 10.43 -5.70
CA ARG A 8 3.48 11.78 -6.21
C ARG A 8 4.69 12.69 -6.10
N LEU A 9 5.37 12.70 -4.95
CA LEU A 9 6.56 13.55 -4.79
C LEU A 9 7.66 13.16 -5.77
N ASN A 10 7.92 11.87 -5.95
CA ASN A 10 8.93 11.39 -6.90
C ASN A 10 8.60 11.79 -8.35
N LYS A 11 7.31 11.67 -8.74
CA LYS A 11 6.86 12.14 -10.07
C LYS A 11 7.02 13.66 -10.22
N LYS A 12 6.52 14.42 -9.25
CA LYS A 12 6.62 15.88 -9.25
C LYS A 12 8.05 16.37 -9.30
N ALA A 13 8.96 15.76 -8.57
CA ALA A 13 10.38 16.08 -8.57
C ALA A 13 11.15 15.47 -9.76
N GLN A 14 10.52 14.60 -10.56
CA GLN A 14 11.19 13.88 -11.66
C GLN A 14 12.45 13.15 -11.18
N VAL A 15 12.29 12.34 -10.12
CA VAL A 15 13.39 11.62 -9.49
C VAL A 15 13.96 10.56 -10.44
N GLU A 16 15.27 10.66 -10.70
CA GLU A 16 16.02 9.79 -11.61
C GLU A 16 17.26 9.18 -10.95
N THR A 17 17.79 9.83 -9.91
CA THR A 17 19.03 9.41 -9.25
C THR A 17 18.78 8.91 -7.82
N PHE A 18 19.80 8.24 -7.31
CA PHE A 18 19.82 7.75 -5.93
C PHE A 18 19.75 8.89 -4.91
N GLU A 19 20.50 9.96 -5.15
CA GLU A 19 20.58 11.13 -4.30
C GLU A 19 19.23 11.84 -4.24
N GLU A 20 18.58 12.03 -5.38
CA GLU A 20 17.24 12.63 -5.48
C GLU A 20 16.21 11.80 -4.70
N LEU A 21 16.27 10.46 -4.80
CA LEU A 21 15.37 9.58 -4.05
C LEU A 21 15.64 9.67 -2.54
N ALA A 22 16.89 9.74 -2.12
CA ALA A 22 17.24 9.91 -0.71
C ALA A 22 16.69 11.23 -0.15
N ILE A 23 16.78 12.33 -0.91
CA ILE A 23 16.23 13.63 -0.53
C ILE A 23 14.70 13.57 -0.47
N THR A 24 14.03 13.12 -1.51
CA THR A 24 12.56 13.08 -1.55
C THR A 24 11.98 12.18 -0.46
N SER A 25 12.64 11.07 -0.14
CA SER A 25 12.21 10.18 0.95
C SER A 25 12.29 10.85 2.33
N SER A 26 13.18 11.83 2.50
CA SER A 26 13.29 12.63 3.74
C SER A 26 12.25 13.74 3.85
N LEU A 27 11.73 14.23 2.71
CA LEU A 27 10.81 15.36 2.63
C LEU A 27 9.34 14.99 2.77
N VAL A 28 8.95 13.71 2.55
CA VAL A 28 7.55 13.26 2.68
C VAL A 28 7.15 13.22 4.16
N ARG A 29 6.77 14.38 4.70
CA ARG A 29 6.37 14.52 6.10
C ARG A 29 5.41 15.68 6.29
N PRO A 30 4.53 15.64 7.32
CA PRO A 30 3.58 16.71 7.58
C PRO A 30 4.24 18.07 7.79
N ALA A 31 5.33 18.14 8.57
CA ALA A 31 6.06 19.38 8.84
C ALA A 31 6.89 19.87 7.63
N GLY A 32 7.12 19.05 6.62
CA GLY A 32 7.94 19.36 5.45
C GLY A 32 7.17 19.86 4.22
N ALA A 33 5.85 20.01 4.29
CA ALA A 33 5.03 20.26 3.09
C ALA A 33 5.45 21.52 2.32
N SER A 34 5.74 22.64 3.00
CA SER A 34 6.22 23.87 2.36
C SER A 34 7.61 23.71 1.73
N TYR A 35 8.48 22.96 2.40
CA TYR A 35 9.82 22.65 1.90
C TYR A 35 9.80 21.66 0.73
N CYS A 36 8.83 20.74 0.69
CA CYS A 36 8.62 19.87 -0.46
C CYS A 36 8.32 20.68 -1.72
N LEU A 37 7.42 21.66 -1.65
CA LEU A 37 7.06 22.50 -2.79
C LEU A 37 8.26 23.33 -3.28
N GLN A 38 9.00 23.92 -2.35
CA GLN A 38 10.21 24.69 -2.64
C GLN A 38 11.30 23.81 -3.30
N PHE A 39 11.50 22.60 -2.77
CA PHE A 39 12.44 21.64 -3.36
C PHE A 39 12.03 21.26 -4.77
N ILE A 40 10.77 20.88 -5.01
CA ILE A 40 10.28 20.50 -6.33
C ILE A 40 10.49 21.61 -7.35
N ASP A 41 10.07 22.85 -7.02
CA ASP A 41 10.20 23.99 -7.92
C ASP A 41 11.67 24.23 -8.31
N ARG A 42 12.55 24.36 -7.32
CA ARG A 42 13.98 24.61 -7.53
C ARG A 42 14.67 23.45 -8.25
N HIS A 43 14.35 22.21 -7.88
CA HIS A 43 14.93 21.02 -8.50
C HIS A 43 14.58 20.91 -9.98
N ARG A 44 13.30 21.12 -10.33
CA ARG A 44 12.86 21.12 -11.74
C ARG A 44 13.53 22.23 -12.54
N LYS A 45 13.65 23.44 -11.99
CA LYS A 45 14.38 24.54 -12.62
C LYS A 45 15.85 24.21 -12.86
N MET A 46 16.50 23.58 -11.87
CA MET A 46 17.89 23.12 -12.03
C MET A 46 18.03 22.07 -13.13
N LYS A 47 17.08 21.13 -13.25
CA LYS A 47 17.06 20.17 -14.37
C LYS A 47 16.89 20.84 -15.74
N MET A 48 16.21 21.99 -15.79
CA MET A 48 16.10 22.82 -17.01
C MET A 48 17.28 23.76 -17.22
N GLY A 49 18.30 23.71 -16.36
CA GLY A 49 19.45 24.62 -16.44
C GLY A 49 19.15 26.05 -15.97
N VAL A 50 18.04 26.27 -15.28
CA VAL A 50 17.62 27.59 -14.79
C VAL A 50 17.83 27.66 -13.28
N ARG A 51 18.53 28.71 -12.82
CA ARG A 51 18.65 29.02 -11.39
C ARG A 51 18.18 30.47 -11.19
N ASP A 52 16.92 30.63 -10.80
CA ASP A 52 16.26 31.92 -10.56
C ASP A 52 16.07 32.22 -9.06
N TRP A 53 16.82 31.54 -8.22
CA TRP A 53 16.80 31.67 -6.76
C TRP A 53 18.21 31.76 -6.20
N GLU A 54 18.33 32.38 -5.04
CA GLU A 54 19.58 32.53 -4.31
C GLU A 54 19.49 31.85 -2.95
N PHE A 55 20.64 31.45 -2.40
CA PHE A 55 20.73 31.05 -1.01
C PHE A 55 20.42 32.21 -0.09
N LEU A 56 19.79 31.94 1.05
CA LEU A 56 19.56 32.97 2.07
C LEU A 56 20.86 33.72 2.43
N HIS A 57 21.97 33.00 2.44
CA HIS A 57 23.31 33.55 2.59
C HIS A 57 24.33 32.63 1.90
N PRO A 58 25.43 33.17 1.31
CA PRO A 58 26.45 32.36 0.61
C PRO A 58 27.07 31.23 1.44
N SER A 59 27.18 31.41 2.77
CA SER A 59 27.71 30.36 3.67
C SER A 59 26.85 29.09 3.71
N LEU A 60 25.63 29.14 3.23
CA LEU A 60 24.72 27.95 3.16
C LEU A 60 24.95 27.12 1.91
N GLU A 61 25.49 27.68 0.85
CA GLU A 61 25.70 26.97 -0.42
C GLU A 61 26.53 25.68 -0.27
N PRO A 62 27.67 25.67 0.45
CA PRO A 62 28.43 24.44 0.64
C PRO A 62 27.68 23.34 1.43
N ILE A 63 26.63 23.72 2.18
CA ILE A 63 25.85 22.81 3.04
C ILE A 63 24.60 22.31 2.33
N LEU A 64 23.89 23.19 1.63
CA LEU A 64 22.55 22.97 1.10
C LEU A 64 22.48 22.94 -0.44
N SER A 65 23.62 22.92 -1.15
CA SER A 65 23.63 22.87 -2.63
C SER A 65 22.92 21.64 -3.17
N GLU A 66 23.10 20.48 -2.55
CA GLU A 66 22.46 19.22 -2.92
C GLU A 66 20.92 19.27 -2.79
N THR A 67 20.43 20.02 -1.83
CA THR A 67 19.00 20.13 -1.49
C THR A 67 18.37 21.44 -1.95
N HIS A 68 19.10 22.23 -2.75
CA HIS A 68 18.63 23.52 -3.31
C HIS A 68 18.16 24.52 -2.24
N ASP A 69 18.97 24.72 -1.20
CA ASP A 69 18.69 25.59 -0.05
C ASP A 69 17.48 25.14 0.80
N VAL A 70 17.21 23.83 0.83
CA VAL A 70 16.20 23.23 1.70
C VAL A 70 16.88 22.35 2.76
N CYS A 71 16.57 22.55 4.02
CA CYS A 71 17.02 21.63 5.07
C CYS A 71 16.26 20.31 4.91
N ALA A 72 16.93 19.23 4.49
CA ALA A 72 16.34 17.91 4.29
C ALA A 72 16.77 16.89 5.35
N PHE A 73 17.95 17.07 5.93
CA PHE A 73 18.56 16.10 6.82
C PHE A 73 18.96 16.69 8.19
N GLN A 74 19.04 15.82 9.20
CA GLN A 74 19.55 16.19 10.53
C GLN A 74 20.97 16.75 10.46
N GLU A 75 21.76 16.19 9.57
CA GLU A 75 23.14 16.61 9.33
C GLU A 75 23.23 18.05 8.80
N ASP A 76 22.22 18.50 8.03
CA ASP A 76 22.17 19.87 7.53
C ASP A 76 22.04 20.86 8.69
N VAL A 77 21.14 20.57 9.63
CA VAL A 77 20.97 21.37 10.86
C VAL A 77 22.30 21.42 11.66
N THR A 78 22.93 20.26 11.85
CA THR A 78 24.22 20.20 12.58
C THR A 78 25.31 21.00 11.89
N LYS A 79 25.42 20.92 10.55
CA LYS A 79 26.38 21.68 9.75
C LYS A 79 26.11 23.19 9.80
N ILE A 80 24.84 23.59 9.69
CA ILE A 80 24.43 25.01 9.79
C ILE A 80 24.82 25.54 11.17
N CYS A 81 24.47 24.84 12.26
CA CYS A 81 24.85 25.26 13.60
C CYS A 81 26.36 25.37 13.77
N HIS A 82 27.13 24.46 13.21
CA HIS A 82 28.59 24.47 13.36
C HIS A 82 29.26 25.46 12.44
N HIS A 83 29.02 25.42 11.13
CA HIS A 83 29.77 26.20 10.16
C HIS A 83 29.25 27.64 10.00
N VAL A 84 27.91 27.85 10.14
CA VAL A 84 27.33 29.18 9.98
C VAL A 84 27.23 29.91 11.32
N ALA A 85 26.69 29.26 12.36
CA ALA A 85 26.58 29.89 13.67
C ALA A 85 27.86 29.75 14.53
N GLY A 86 28.87 28.99 14.11
CA GLY A 86 30.15 28.85 14.82
C GLY A 86 30.02 28.07 16.14
N LEU A 87 28.95 27.32 16.31
CA LEU A 87 28.73 26.49 17.52
C LEU A 87 29.58 25.21 17.48
N SER A 88 29.97 24.74 18.65
CA SER A 88 30.62 23.43 18.74
C SER A 88 29.68 22.29 18.32
N PHE A 89 30.21 21.16 17.84
CA PHE A 89 29.40 19.98 17.51
C PHE A 89 28.54 19.50 18.68
N LYS A 90 29.03 19.65 19.92
CA LYS A 90 28.26 19.32 21.13
C LYS A 90 27.04 20.21 21.29
N GLN A 91 27.16 21.51 21.03
CA GLN A 91 26.03 22.46 21.05
C GLN A 91 25.07 22.20 19.89
N ALA A 92 25.58 21.96 18.70
CA ALA A 92 24.77 21.62 17.53
C ALA A 92 23.94 20.32 17.76
N ASP A 93 24.55 19.27 18.33
CA ASP A 93 23.85 18.04 18.68
C ASP A 93 22.81 18.24 19.79
N LYS A 94 23.10 19.15 20.76
CA LYS A 94 22.14 19.54 21.79
C LYS A 94 20.91 20.21 21.16
N ILE A 95 21.11 21.14 20.22
CA ILE A 95 20.04 21.81 19.46
C ILE A 95 19.20 20.75 18.74
N ARG A 96 19.84 19.86 17.98
CA ARG A 96 19.17 18.76 17.27
C ARG A 96 18.34 17.87 18.19
N LYS A 97 18.82 17.56 19.39
CA LYS A 97 18.08 16.76 20.39
C LYS A 97 16.92 17.51 21.01
N MET A 98 17.12 18.78 21.37
CA MET A 98 16.06 19.64 21.93
C MET A 98 14.90 19.80 20.96
N MET A 99 15.17 19.84 19.66
CA MET A 99 14.14 19.91 18.61
C MET A 99 13.14 18.74 18.63
N ASN A 100 13.50 17.58 19.19
CA ASN A 100 12.64 16.40 19.28
C ASN A 100 11.81 16.33 20.57
N SER A 101 12.04 17.23 21.56
CA SER A 101 11.47 17.13 22.91
C SER A 101 10.62 18.34 23.34
N LEU A 102 10.36 19.29 22.45
CA LEU A 102 9.61 20.50 22.79
C LEU A 102 8.14 20.20 23.11
N HIS A 103 7.77 20.34 24.38
CA HIS A 103 6.39 20.48 24.85
C HIS A 103 6.22 21.89 25.42
N GLU A 104 5.16 22.58 24.99
CA GLU A 104 4.83 23.95 25.45
C GLU A 104 4.75 24.02 27.00
N GLY A 105 5.46 25.00 27.58
CA GLY A 105 5.33 25.34 29.00
C GLY A 105 6.34 24.71 29.98
N SER A 106 7.47 24.18 29.48
CA SER A 106 8.49 23.52 30.33
C SER A 106 9.69 24.40 30.66
N VAL A 107 10.59 23.93 31.57
CA VAL A 107 11.93 24.53 31.84
C VAL A 107 12.79 24.61 30.59
N GLU A 108 12.48 23.83 29.58
CA GLU A 108 13.08 23.80 28.26
C GLU A 108 12.86 25.09 27.47
N ASP A 109 11.80 25.88 27.75
CA ASP A 109 11.56 27.17 27.07
C ASP A 109 12.67 28.20 27.30
N ARG A 110 13.23 28.26 28.53
CA ARG A 110 14.35 29.19 28.82
C ARG A 110 15.62 28.76 28.10
N LEU A 111 15.89 27.47 28.09
CA LEU A 111 17.06 26.92 27.39
C LEU A 111 16.93 27.11 25.87
N TRP A 112 15.71 27.02 25.32
CA TRP A 112 15.42 27.32 23.92
C TRP A 112 15.73 28.75 23.56
N ILE A 113 15.24 29.72 24.36
CA ILE A 113 15.51 31.15 24.14
C ILE A 113 17.01 31.47 24.22
N GLU A 114 17.73 30.89 25.17
CA GLU A 114 19.19 31.05 25.26
C GLU A 114 19.89 30.47 24.03
N THR A 115 19.49 29.29 23.60
CA THR A 115 20.05 28.62 22.43
C THR A 115 19.79 29.42 21.14
N GLU A 116 18.59 29.97 20.98
CA GLU A 116 18.26 30.88 19.88
C GLU A 116 19.19 32.08 19.88
N ARG A 117 19.37 32.74 21.03
CA ARG A 117 20.26 33.90 21.14
C ARG A 117 21.70 33.58 20.78
N GLU A 118 22.22 32.45 21.26
CA GLU A 118 23.56 31.96 20.93
C GLU A 118 23.68 31.70 19.42
N PHE A 119 22.70 31.06 18.81
CA PHE A 119 22.67 30.77 17.38
C PHE A 119 22.65 32.05 16.55
N LEU A 120 21.75 33.01 16.86
CA LEU A 120 21.65 34.30 16.14
C LEU A 120 22.93 35.10 16.25
N ALA A 121 23.47 35.24 17.47
CA ALA A 121 24.74 35.96 17.68
C ALA A 121 25.90 35.28 16.95
N GLY A 122 25.91 33.94 16.94
CA GLY A 122 26.89 33.15 16.21
C GLY A 122 26.84 33.38 14.69
N CYS A 123 25.65 33.34 14.09
CA CYS A 123 25.45 33.58 12.66
C CYS A 123 25.95 34.98 12.22
N ILE A 124 25.65 35.99 13.02
CA ILE A 124 26.07 37.36 12.75
C ILE A 124 27.60 37.48 12.87
N LYS A 125 28.16 36.95 13.96
CA LYS A 125 29.60 37.10 14.25
C LYS A 125 30.48 36.24 13.35
N ASN A 126 30.09 34.98 13.09
CA ASN A 126 30.92 33.99 12.42
C ASN A 126 30.78 34.09 10.88
N SER A 127 29.58 34.35 10.37
CA SER A 127 29.32 34.32 8.93
C SER A 127 28.82 35.67 8.36
N GLY A 128 28.63 36.70 9.18
CA GLY A 128 28.22 38.02 8.70
C GLY A 128 26.77 38.14 8.26
N LEU A 129 25.88 37.23 8.71
CA LEU A 129 24.45 37.35 8.41
C LEU A 129 23.85 38.62 9.01
N THR A 130 22.85 39.19 8.34
CA THR A 130 22.01 40.22 8.97
C THR A 130 21.15 39.62 10.07
N VAL A 131 20.59 40.45 10.94
CA VAL A 131 19.67 39.98 12.00
C VAL A 131 18.45 39.27 11.39
N GLU A 132 17.94 39.79 10.29
CA GLU A 132 16.79 39.24 9.55
C GLU A 132 17.14 37.87 8.97
N GLN A 133 18.28 37.75 8.30
CA GLN A 133 18.74 36.46 7.74
C GLN A 133 18.99 35.42 8.84
N ALA A 134 19.60 35.82 9.97
CA ALA A 134 19.83 34.91 11.07
C ALA A 134 18.52 34.41 11.72
N ARG A 135 17.54 35.30 11.87
CA ARG A 135 16.19 34.92 12.33
C ARG A 135 15.47 33.98 11.36
N GLU A 136 15.52 34.29 10.08
CA GLU A 136 14.93 33.40 9.06
C GLU A 136 15.61 32.05 9.06
N LEU A 137 16.93 32.00 9.19
CA LEU A 137 17.67 30.75 9.28
C LEU A 137 17.30 29.95 10.53
N TRP A 138 17.12 30.64 11.68
CA TRP A 138 16.64 30.01 12.90
C TRP A 138 15.22 29.42 12.72
N MET A 139 14.30 30.15 12.09
CA MET A 139 12.96 29.63 11.77
C MET A 139 13.02 28.40 10.87
N ARG A 140 13.88 28.40 9.86
CA ARG A 140 14.08 27.21 9.00
C ARG A 140 14.61 26.02 9.81
N VAL A 141 15.62 26.23 10.64
CA VAL A 141 16.21 25.20 11.51
C VAL A 141 15.19 24.71 12.54
N SER A 142 14.47 25.61 13.22
CA SER A 142 13.50 25.28 14.26
C SER A 142 12.24 24.62 13.73
N SER A 143 11.74 24.98 12.55
CA SER A 143 10.60 24.33 11.92
C SER A 143 10.88 22.88 11.50
N PHE A 144 12.15 22.52 11.40
CA PHE A 144 12.63 21.17 11.12
C PHE A 144 12.57 20.25 12.35
N THR A 145 12.04 20.76 13.47
CA THR A 145 11.91 20.04 14.75
C THR A 145 10.94 18.85 14.67
N GLY A 146 11.24 17.80 15.41
CA GLY A 146 10.36 16.63 15.57
C GLY A 146 10.35 15.61 14.43
N PHE A 147 10.82 15.97 13.23
CA PHE A 147 10.69 15.12 12.04
C PHE A 147 11.93 15.07 11.14
N SER A 148 13.09 15.49 11.62
CA SER A 148 14.30 15.46 10.84
C SER A 148 14.83 14.05 10.61
N PHE A 149 15.27 13.75 9.37
CA PHE A 149 15.79 12.44 8.98
C PHE A 149 17.32 12.44 8.97
N CYS A 150 17.87 11.35 9.45
CA CYS A 150 19.27 11.04 9.26
C CYS A 150 19.53 10.72 7.79
N LYS A 151 20.52 11.37 7.17
CA LYS A 151 20.88 11.17 5.75
C LYS A 151 21.26 9.73 5.47
N SER A 152 21.99 9.09 6.38
CA SER A 152 22.39 7.69 6.25
C SER A 152 21.18 6.73 6.21
N HIS A 153 20.14 7.03 6.98
CA HIS A 153 18.89 6.26 6.95
C HIS A 153 18.17 6.43 5.61
N SER A 154 18.01 7.68 5.14
CA SER A 154 17.43 7.96 3.82
C SER A 154 18.20 7.27 2.69
N ALA A 155 19.53 7.32 2.71
CA ALA A 155 20.37 6.65 1.73
C ALA A 155 20.22 5.11 1.77
N SER A 156 20.14 4.53 2.95
CA SER A 156 19.91 3.08 3.09
C SER A 156 18.56 2.66 2.50
N TYR A 157 17.51 3.43 2.78
CA TYR A 157 16.19 3.19 2.19
C TYR A 157 16.14 3.47 0.69
N ALA A 158 16.83 4.50 0.20
CA ALA A 158 16.95 4.75 -1.21
C ALA A 158 17.62 3.57 -1.93
N GLN A 159 18.70 3.00 -1.35
CA GLN A 159 19.36 1.82 -1.90
C GLN A 159 18.41 0.61 -1.99
N LEU A 160 17.65 0.36 -0.92
CA LEU A 160 16.64 -0.71 -0.91
C LEU A 160 15.56 -0.44 -1.97
N SER A 161 15.10 0.80 -2.08
CA SER A 161 14.07 1.20 -3.04
C SER A 161 14.53 1.00 -4.48
N PHE A 162 15.78 1.36 -4.82
CA PHE A 162 16.34 1.09 -6.14
C PHE A 162 16.41 -0.41 -6.46
N LYS A 163 16.81 -1.23 -5.50
CA LYS A 163 16.78 -2.71 -5.66
C LYS A 163 15.36 -3.21 -5.91
N CYS A 164 14.38 -2.72 -5.15
CA CYS A 164 12.97 -3.11 -5.31
C CYS A 164 12.41 -2.66 -6.65
N THR A 165 12.66 -1.42 -7.07
CA THR A 165 12.19 -0.91 -8.38
C THR A 165 12.87 -1.62 -9.54
N TYR A 166 14.16 -1.93 -9.44
CA TYR A 166 14.86 -2.75 -10.42
C TYR A 166 14.21 -4.14 -10.56
N LEU A 167 13.98 -4.82 -9.44
CA LEU A 167 13.32 -6.13 -9.44
C LEU A 167 11.90 -6.04 -10.00
N LYS A 168 11.14 -5.00 -9.63
CA LYS A 168 9.79 -4.77 -10.14
C LYS A 168 9.78 -4.54 -11.66
N ALA A 169 10.74 -3.77 -12.19
CA ALA A 169 10.83 -3.45 -13.61
C ALA A 169 11.27 -4.65 -14.46
N HIS A 170 12.24 -5.44 -13.98
CA HIS A 170 12.86 -6.51 -14.76
C HIS A 170 12.29 -7.90 -14.46
N TYR A 171 11.74 -8.10 -13.27
CA TYR A 171 11.22 -9.38 -12.77
C TYR A 171 9.85 -9.20 -12.08
N PRO A 172 8.86 -8.59 -12.75
CA PRO A 172 7.61 -8.18 -12.09
C PRO A 172 6.83 -9.34 -11.46
N ALA A 173 6.75 -10.49 -12.15
CA ALA A 173 6.04 -11.65 -11.62
C ALA A 173 6.69 -12.20 -10.34
N GLN A 174 8.02 -12.28 -10.32
CA GLN A 174 8.78 -12.74 -9.14
C GLN A 174 8.69 -11.73 -8.00
N PHE A 175 8.80 -10.43 -8.33
CA PHE A 175 8.70 -9.36 -7.35
C PHE A 175 7.33 -9.34 -6.67
N LEU A 176 6.25 -9.34 -7.44
CA LEU A 176 4.88 -9.33 -6.90
C LEU A 176 4.57 -10.61 -6.11
N ALA A 177 5.02 -11.77 -6.58
CA ALA A 177 4.90 -13.02 -5.83
C ALA A 177 5.62 -12.95 -4.47
N ALA A 178 6.81 -12.34 -4.42
CA ALA A 178 7.55 -12.14 -3.18
C ALA A 178 6.86 -11.16 -2.23
N VAL A 179 6.33 -10.04 -2.74
CA VAL A 179 5.57 -9.06 -1.96
C VAL A 179 4.36 -9.71 -1.31
N ILE A 180 3.54 -10.43 -2.10
CA ILE A 180 2.34 -11.11 -1.61
C ILE A 180 2.71 -12.21 -0.59
N SER A 181 3.78 -12.98 -0.84
CA SER A 181 4.23 -14.05 0.06
C SER A 181 4.72 -13.56 1.41
N ASN A 182 5.20 -12.34 1.51
CA ASN A 182 5.73 -11.80 2.76
C ASN A 182 4.72 -10.89 3.50
N ASN A 183 3.53 -10.68 2.95
CA ASN A 183 2.48 -9.78 3.50
C ASN A 183 2.98 -8.35 3.80
N HIS A 184 4.01 -7.89 3.11
CA HIS A 184 4.70 -6.63 3.38
C HIS A 184 4.66 -5.72 2.15
N GLY A 185 3.50 -5.18 1.82
CA GLY A 185 3.33 -4.13 0.84
C GLY A 185 2.49 -2.99 1.42
N PHE A 186 2.47 -1.86 0.74
CA PHE A 186 1.62 -0.73 1.15
C PHE A 186 0.14 -1.01 0.87
N TYR A 187 -0.15 -1.75 -0.20
CA TYR A 187 -1.49 -2.05 -0.66
C TYR A 187 -1.99 -3.43 -0.21
N SER A 188 -3.29 -3.67 -0.37
CA SER A 188 -3.89 -4.98 -0.18
C SER A 188 -3.35 -6.00 -1.21
N LYS A 189 -3.50 -7.28 -0.91
CA LYS A 189 -3.11 -8.36 -1.83
C LYS A 189 -3.87 -8.29 -3.16
N ASP A 190 -5.16 -7.92 -3.12
CA ASP A 190 -5.96 -7.69 -4.32
C ASP A 190 -5.35 -6.65 -5.23
N ALA A 191 -4.89 -5.52 -4.69
CA ALA A 191 -4.27 -4.47 -5.47
C ALA A 191 -3.01 -4.95 -6.20
N TYR A 192 -2.16 -5.77 -5.54
CA TYR A 192 -0.98 -6.37 -6.18
C TYR A 192 -1.35 -7.41 -7.24
N ILE A 193 -2.39 -8.20 -7.04
CA ILE A 193 -2.89 -9.16 -8.02
C ILE A 193 -3.47 -8.44 -9.24
N ASN A 194 -4.24 -7.37 -9.02
CA ASN A 194 -4.78 -6.54 -10.10
C ASN A 194 -3.68 -5.81 -10.86
N GLU A 195 -2.66 -5.32 -10.17
CA GLU A 195 -1.46 -4.75 -10.81
C GLU A 195 -0.76 -5.79 -11.68
N ALA A 196 -0.59 -7.02 -11.19
CA ALA A 196 -0.02 -8.10 -11.98
C ALA A 196 -0.82 -8.36 -13.27
N ARG A 197 -2.16 -8.37 -13.18
CA ARG A 197 -3.04 -8.53 -14.36
C ARG A 197 -2.86 -7.38 -15.36
N ARG A 198 -2.83 -6.12 -14.89
CA ARG A 198 -2.58 -4.94 -15.75
C ARG A 198 -1.23 -4.99 -16.46
N TRP A 199 -0.23 -5.62 -15.85
CA TRP A 199 1.08 -5.83 -16.46
C TRP A 199 1.16 -7.07 -17.36
N GLY A 200 0.02 -7.73 -17.65
CA GLY A 200 -0.06 -8.92 -18.50
C GLY A 200 0.49 -10.19 -17.85
N ILE A 201 0.69 -10.20 -16.54
CA ILE A 201 1.11 -11.38 -15.80
C ILE A 201 -0.12 -12.25 -15.57
N ARG A 202 -0.07 -13.49 -16.07
CA ARG A 202 -1.14 -14.47 -15.88
C ARG A 202 -1.14 -14.98 -14.44
N ILE A 203 -2.25 -14.85 -13.77
CA ILE A 203 -2.47 -15.47 -12.46
C ILE A 203 -2.94 -16.91 -12.71
N LEU A 204 -2.11 -17.87 -12.34
CA LEU A 204 -2.48 -19.29 -12.42
C LEU A 204 -3.38 -19.67 -11.24
N PRO A 205 -4.28 -20.65 -11.39
CA PRO A 205 -5.09 -21.12 -10.29
C PRO A 205 -4.21 -21.75 -9.19
N LEU A 206 -4.74 -21.76 -7.96
CA LEU A 206 -4.23 -22.61 -6.90
C LEU A 206 -4.34 -24.07 -7.35
N ASP A 207 -3.32 -24.88 -7.09
CA ASP A 207 -3.27 -26.28 -7.54
C ASP A 207 -2.48 -27.09 -6.50
N ILE A 208 -3.11 -28.08 -5.93
CA ILE A 208 -2.54 -28.84 -4.83
C ILE A 208 -1.24 -29.54 -5.20
N ASN A 209 -1.13 -29.97 -6.46
CA ASN A 209 0.05 -30.65 -6.99
C ASN A 209 1.17 -29.69 -7.44
N LYS A 210 0.84 -28.43 -7.75
CA LYS A 210 1.81 -27.46 -8.32
C LYS A 210 2.15 -26.31 -7.40
N SER A 211 1.21 -25.88 -6.55
CA SER A 211 1.43 -24.76 -5.65
C SER A 211 2.34 -25.12 -4.49
N GLY A 212 3.33 -24.28 -4.20
CA GLY A 212 4.14 -24.36 -2.99
C GLY A 212 3.45 -23.72 -1.79
N ILE A 213 4.16 -23.59 -0.67
CA ILE A 213 3.67 -22.81 0.47
C ILE A 213 3.57 -21.35 0.07
N LYS A 214 4.63 -20.77 -0.48
CA LYS A 214 4.70 -19.38 -0.95
C LYS A 214 4.30 -19.24 -2.41
N TYR A 215 3.98 -18.01 -2.80
CA TYR A 215 3.75 -17.66 -4.20
C TYR A 215 5.03 -17.81 -5.02
N VAL A 216 4.87 -18.21 -6.27
CA VAL A 216 5.97 -18.33 -7.24
C VAL A 216 5.61 -17.52 -8.47
N GLY A 217 6.50 -16.58 -8.85
CA GLY A 217 6.46 -15.87 -10.12
C GLY A 217 7.55 -16.35 -11.06
N LYS A 218 7.23 -16.46 -12.35
CA LYS A 218 8.22 -16.83 -13.38
C LYS A 218 7.78 -16.27 -14.73
N HIS A 219 8.71 -15.57 -15.41
CA HIS A 219 8.42 -14.91 -16.68
C HIS A 219 7.14 -14.03 -16.60
N ASN A 220 6.07 -14.44 -17.28
CA ASN A 220 4.80 -13.72 -17.39
C ASN A 220 3.64 -14.42 -16.65
N TRP A 221 3.93 -15.22 -15.63
CA TRP A 221 2.89 -15.85 -14.80
C TRP A 221 3.27 -15.86 -13.31
N MET A 222 2.25 -15.91 -12.48
CA MET A 222 2.36 -16.07 -11.04
C MET A 222 1.38 -17.17 -10.58
N ARG A 223 1.87 -18.09 -9.74
CA ARG A 223 1.05 -19.14 -9.10
C ARG A 223 0.91 -18.85 -7.60
N PRO A 224 -0.32 -18.85 -7.07
CA PRO A 224 -0.56 -18.73 -5.64
C PRO A 224 0.05 -19.87 -4.84
N GLY A 225 0.52 -19.54 -3.64
CA GLY A 225 0.88 -20.50 -2.61
C GLY A 225 -0.29 -20.81 -1.68
N ILE A 226 -0.21 -21.97 -0.98
CA ILE A 226 -1.25 -22.39 -0.02
C ILE A 226 -1.23 -21.61 1.30
N MET A 227 -0.23 -20.78 1.54
CA MET A 227 -0.03 -20.05 2.81
C MET A 227 -1.17 -19.12 3.21
N HIS A 228 -2.01 -18.72 2.27
CA HIS A 228 -3.15 -17.84 2.54
C HIS A 228 -4.48 -18.59 2.69
N VAL A 229 -4.47 -19.92 2.54
CA VAL A 229 -5.67 -20.72 2.77
C VAL A 229 -6.03 -20.66 4.25
N ARG A 230 -7.21 -20.15 4.54
CA ARG A 230 -7.69 -19.92 5.90
C ARG A 230 -7.74 -21.20 6.71
N ASN A 231 -7.28 -21.13 7.96
CA ASN A 231 -7.24 -22.24 8.91
C ASN A 231 -6.43 -23.45 8.42
N LEU A 232 -5.57 -23.31 7.43
CA LEU A 232 -4.60 -24.33 7.05
C LEU A 232 -3.41 -24.25 7.99
N THR A 233 -3.15 -25.33 8.74
CA THR A 233 -2.06 -25.36 9.71
C THR A 233 -0.70 -25.49 9.04
N ASP A 234 0.35 -24.98 9.68
CA ASP A 234 1.73 -25.13 9.20
C ASP A 234 2.13 -26.61 9.05
N LYS A 235 1.63 -27.46 9.96
CA LYS A 235 1.83 -28.91 9.90
C LYS A 235 1.24 -29.51 8.64
N THR A 236 -0.02 -29.18 8.34
CA THR A 236 -0.70 -29.67 7.12
C THR A 236 -0.03 -29.10 5.86
N SER A 237 0.33 -27.81 5.86
CA SER A 237 1.05 -27.17 4.75
C SER A 237 2.39 -27.86 4.45
N SER A 238 3.18 -28.15 5.47
CA SER A 238 4.46 -28.86 5.32
C SER A 238 4.25 -30.27 4.78
N ARG A 239 3.27 -30.99 5.32
CA ARG A 239 2.97 -32.35 4.88
C ARG A 239 2.45 -32.42 3.44
N ILE A 240 1.67 -31.43 2.98
CA ILE A 240 1.27 -31.30 1.58
C ILE A 240 2.51 -31.24 0.68
N VAL A 241 3.50 -30.40 1.04
CA VAL A 241 4.70 -30.23 0.24
C VAL A 241 5.56 -31.49 0.25
N GLU A 242 5.72 -32.14 1.38
CA GLU A 242 6.46 -33.40 1.51
C GLU A 242 5.84 -34.52 0.67
N GLU A 243 4.54 -34.78 0.86
CA GLU A 243 3.82 -35.87 0.21
C GLU A 243 3.75 -35.72 -1.32
N LYS A 244 3.49 -34.50 -1.81
CA LYS A 244 3.51 -34.27 -3.26
C LYS A 244 4.93 -34.35 -3.84
N GLY A 245 5.97 -34.10 -3.05
CA GLY A 245 7.36 -34.26 -3.45
C GLY A 245 7.72 -35.75 -3.71
N ILE A 246 7.01 -36.67 -3.05
CA ILE A 246 7.13 -38.12 -3.28
C ILE A 246 6.39 -38.51 -4.56
N ARG A 247 5.12 -38.12 -4.68
CA ARG A 247 4.25 -38.41 -5.82
C ARG A 247 3.08 -37.40 -5.85
N GLU A 248 2.67 -36.95 -7.03
CA GLU A 248 1.44 -36.16 -7.19
C GLU A 248 0.23 -36.87 -6.59
N PHE A 249 -0.69 -36.10 -6.06
CA PHE A 249 -1.97 -36.62 -5.57
C PHE A 249 -2.85 -36.97 -6.77
N ALA A 250 -3.42 -38.19 -6.76
CA ALA A 250 -4.25 -38.66 -7.84
C ALA A 250 -5.69 -38.10 -7.78
N ASN A 251 -6.20 -37.91 -6.58
CA ASN A 251 -7.53 -37.39 -6.29
C ASN A 251 -7.61 -36.89 -4.83
N VAL A 252 -8.78 -36.42 -4.40
CA VAL A 252 -8.98 -35.89 -3.04
C VAL A 252 -8.86 -36.97 -1.96
N GLU A 253 -9.22 -38.23 -2.26
CA GLU A 253 -9.10 -39.35 -1.32
C GLU A 253 -7.64 -39.71 -1.05
N ASP A 254 -6.82 -39.78 -2.12
CA ASP A 254 -5.37 -40.00 -2.02
C ASP A 254 -4.72 -38.85 -1.20
N PHE A 255 -5.16 -37.61 -1.42
CA PHE A 255 -4.73 -36.47 -0.63
C PHE A 255 -5.05 -36.63 0.86
N ILE A 256 -6.31 -36.88 1.20
CA ILE A 256 -6.76 -37.02 2.60
C ILE A 256 -6.00 -38.16 3.31
N SER A 257 -5.85 -39.31 2.66
CA SER A 257 -5.20 -40.48 3.25
C SER A 257 -3.71 -40.26 3.52
N ARG A 258 -2.99 -39.51 2.65
CA ARG A 258 -1.56 -39.29 2.78
C ARG A 258 -1.24 -38.11 3.68
N VAL A 259 -1.98 -37.00 3.55
CA VAL A 259 -1.75 -35.79 4.31
C VAL A 259 -2.33 -35.88 5.72
N GLY A 260 -3.48 -36.52 5.89
CA GLY A 260 -4.19 -36.57 7.18
C GLY A 260 -4.68 -35.20 7.63
N ALA A 261 -5.09 -34.36 6.68
CA ALA A 261 -5.62 -33.02 6.93
C ALA A 261 -6.97 -33.09 7.65
N TYR A 262 -7.31 -32.06 8.42
CA TYR A 262 -8.64 -31.95 9.02
C TYR A 262 -9.70 -31.62 7.94
N ARG A 263 -10.94 -32.02 8.17
CA ARG A 263 -12.05 -31.79 7.24
C ARG A 263 -12.14 -30.34 6.77
N HIS A 264 -12.14 -29.38 7.70
CA HIS A 264 -12.24 -27.96 7.37
C HIS A 264 -11.06 -27.43 6.56
N GLU A 265 -9.85 -28.02 6.71
CA GLU A 265 -8.68 -27.65 5.91
C GLU A 265 -8.87 -28.11 4.46
N VAL A 266 -9.42 -29.31 4.25
CA VAL A 266 -9.70 -29.86 2.92
C VAL A 266 -10.82 -29.08 2.24
N GLU A 267 -11.91 -28.79 2.95
CA GLU A 267 -13.01 -27.95 2.46
C GLU A 267 -12.51 -26.56 2.02
N ASN A 268 -11.65 -25.92 2.81
CA ASN A 268 -11.06 -24.63 2.46
C ASN A 268 -10.14 -24.71 1.24
N LEU A 269 -9.38 -25.78 1.08
CA LEU A 269 -8.58 -26.02 -0.12
C LEU A 269 -9.45 -26.22 -1.36
N VAL A 270 -10.58 -26.90 -1.25
CA VAL A 270 -11.56 -27.06 -2.36
C VAL A 270 -12.13 -25.68 -2.74
N LEU A 271 -12.64 -24.92 -1.76
CA LEU A 271 -13.24 -23.61 -2.00
C LEU A 271 -12.23 -22.58 -2.54
N ALA A 272 -10.94 -22.78 -2.30
CA ALA A 272 -9.86 -22.00 -2.90
C ALA A 272 -9.44 -22.50 -4.30
N GLY A 273 -10.08 -23.54 -4.84
CA GLY A 273 -9.80 -24.08 -6.17
C GLY A 273 -8.61 -25.03 -6.25
N ALA A 274 -8.03 -25.45 -5.11
CA ALA A 274 -6.80 -26.26 -5.11
C ALA A 274 -6.95 -27.64 -5.78
N PHE A 275 -8.16 -28.15 -5.90
CA PHE A 275 -8.48 -29.47 -6.46
C PHE A 275 -9.23 -29.41 -7.80
N ASP A 276 -9.41 -28.24 -8.40
CA ASP A 276 -10.15 -28.08 -9.67
C ASP A 276 -9.53 -28.89 -10.82
N GLY A 277 -8.26 -29.27 -10.71
CA GLY A 277 -7.58 -30.13 -11.67
C GLY A 277 -7.94 -31.62 -11.62
N PHE A 278 -8.77 -32.08 -10.66
CA PHE A 278 -9.13 -33.50 -10.51
C PHE A 278 -10.37 -33.94 -11.30
N GLY A 279 -10.97 -33.05 -12.09
CA GLY A 279 -12.08 -33.38 -12.99
C GLY A 279 -13.48 -33.41 -12.31
N LEU A 280 -13.55 -33.07 -11.04
CA LEU A 280 -14.80 -32.84 -10.31
C LEU A 280 -14.93 -31.34 -10.03
N ASN A 281 -16.16 -30.84 -10.01
CA ASN A 281 -16.44 -29.46 -9.61
C ASN A 281 -16.42 -29.30 -8.07
N GLN A 282 -16.38 -28.05 -7.58
CA GLN A 282 -16.24 -27.80 -6.13
C GLN A 282 -17.39 -28.39 -5.29
N PRO A 283 -18.69 -28.27 -5.65
CA PRO A 283 -19.77 -28.95 -4.95
C PRO A 283 -19.64 -30.48 -4.91
N GLU A 284 -19.21 -31.09 -6.02
CA GLU A 284 -18.99 -32.55 -6.09
C GLU A 284 -17.83 -32.97 -5.18
N LEU A 285 -16.74 -32.23 -5.16
CA LEU A 285 -15.61 -32.45 -4.25
C LEU A 285 -16.02 -32.34 -2.78
N LEU A 286 -16.83 -31.35 -2.41
CA LEU A 286 -17.36 -31.21 -1.04
C LEU A 286 -18.25 -32.40 -0.65
N TYR A 287 -19.07 -32.89 -1.57
CA TYR A 287 -19.88 -34.09 -1.34
C TYR A 287 -19.01 -35.34 -1.09
N VAL A 288 -17.97 -35.54 -1.88
CA VAL A 288 -17.00 -36.65 -1.70
C VAL A 288 -16.33 -36.56 -0.33
N ILE A 289 -15.89 -35.37 0.06
CA ILE A 289 -15.24 -35.10 1.37
C ILE A 289 -16.20 -35.47 2.52
N ASP A 290 -17.46 -35.06 2.41
CA ASP A 290 -18.49 -35.38 3.42
C ASP A 290 -18.65 -36.87 3.59
N GLY A 291 -18.71 -37.62 2.49
CA GLY A 291 -18.75 -39.08 2.49
C GLY A 291 -17.51 -39.75 3.12
N ILE A 292 -16.31 -39.22 2.88
CA ILE A 292 -15.06 -39.75 3.43
C ILE A 292 -15.02 -39.56 4.96
N TYR A 293 -15.20 -38.33 5.44
CA TYR A 293 -15.13 -38.03 6.87
C TYR A 293 -16.33 -38.61 7.66
N GLY A 294 -17.50 -38.70 7.03
CA GLY A 294 -18.67 -39.39 7.60
C GLY A 294 -18.41 -40.88 7.85
N ARG A 295 -17.76 -41.58 6.90
CA ARG A 295 -17.34 -42.99 7.06
C ARG A 295 -16.32 -43.16 8.17
N HIS A 296 -15.30 -42.30 8.25
CA HIS A 296 -14.29 -42.33 9.31
C HIS A 296 -14.90 -42.17 10.70
N ARG A 297 -15.90 -41.31 10.84
CA ARG A 297 -16.61 -41.12 12.12
C ARG A 297 -17.41 -42.36 12.51
N SER A 298 -18.13 -42.97 11.59
CA SER A 298 -18.91 -44.20 11.81
C SER A 298 -18.02 -45.41 12.18
N LEU A 299 -16.85 -45.53 11.56
CA LEU A 299 -15.85 -46.57 11.90
C LEU A 299 -15.26 -46.38 13.30
N ALA A 300 -14.99 -45.13 13.69
CA ALA A 300 -14.48 -44.82 15.04
C ALA A 300 -15.53 -45.11 16.14
N GLU A 301 -16.80 -44.87 15.84
CA GLU A 301 -17.90 -45.04 16.80
C GLU A 301 -18.39 -46.49 16.89
N ASN A 302 -18.37 -47.29 15.82
CA ASN A 302 -19.03 -48.60 15.73
C ASN A 302 -18.12 -49.81 15.53
N GLY A 303 -16.82 -49.64 15.32
CA GLY A 303 -15.83 -50.73 15.18
C GLY A 303 -16.05 -51.68 14.00
N LEU A 304 -16.87 -51.33 13.02
CA LEU A 304 -17.16 -52.15 11.85
C LEU A 304 -16.23 -51.80 10.69
N GLN A 305 -15.48 -52.82 10.23
CA GLN A 305 -14.74 -52.76 8.97
C GLN A 305 -15.72 -52.86 7.81
N PHE A 306 -16.02 -51.75 7.14
CA PHE A 306 -16.69 -51.77 5.85
C PHE A 306 -15.68 -51.63 4.73
N ASP A 307 -15.89 -52.39 3.67
CA ASP A 307 -15.08 -52.47 2.48
C ASP A 307 -14.97 -51.07 1.82
N VAL A 308 -13.76 -50.51 1.83
CA VAL A 308 -13.47 -49.15 1.39
C VAL A 308 -13.59 -48.98 -0.12
N PHE A 309 -13.79 -50.08 -0.86
CA PHE A 309 -13.68 -50.12 -2.32
C PHE A 309 -14.98 -50.43 -3.06
N GLY A 310 -16.12 -50.47 -2.41
CA GLY A 310 -17.33 -51.03 -2.98
C GLY A 310 -18.54 -50.13 -3.09
N THR A 311 -18.47 -48.95 -3.63
CA THR A 311 -19.53 -48.33 -4.43
C THR A 311 -18.97 -47.16 -5.23
N ARG A 312 -18.85 -47.31 -6.52
CA ARG A 312 -18.94 -46.22 -7.49
C ARG A 312 -20.35 -45.68 -7.47
N ASP A 313 -20.75 -45.09 -6.35
CA ASP A 313 -21.98 -44.32 -6.31
C ASP A 313 -21.79 -43.14 -7.25
N ARG A 314 -22.71 -43.03 -8.19
CA ARG A 314 -22.76 -41.91 -9.13
C ARG A 314 -22.73 -40.65 -8.30
N HIS A 315 -21.63 -39.86 -8.44
CA HIS A 315 -21.60 -38.55 -7.85
C HIS A 315 -22.86 -37.82 -8.30
N PRO A 316 -23.64 -37.22 -7.41
CA PRO A 316 -24.76 -36.39 -7.83
C PRO A 316 -24.19 -35.33 -8.77
N ASN A 317 -24.83 -35.19 -9.92
CA ASN A 317 -24.43 -34.19 -10.91
C ASN A 317 -24.82 -32.81 -10.36
N HIS A 318 -23.95 -32.26 -9.52
CA HIS A 318 -24.11 -30.91 -8.99
C HIS A 318 -23.63 -29.89 -10.01
N SER A 319 -24.41 -28.83 -10.21
CA SER A 319 -23.97 -27.69 -10.99
C SER A 319 -22.76 -27.07 -10.30
N ASP A 320 -21.75 -26.69 -11.08
CA ASP A 320 -20.59 -25.99 -10.53
C ASP A 320 -20.98 -24.58 -10.01
N TYR A 321 -20.19 -24.06 -9.09
CA TYR A 321 -20.33 -22.68 -8.66
C TYR A 321 -20.11 -21.73 -9.84
N SER A 322 -20.92 -20.67 -9.91
CA SER A 322 -20.71 -19.56 -10.82
C SER A 322 -19.36 -18.87 -10.54
N LEU A 323 -18.85 -18.12 -11.51
CA LEU A 323 -17.63 -17.34 -11.31
C LEU A 323 -17.73 -16.42 -10.06
N THR A 324 -18.88 -15.80 -9.86
CA THR A 324 -19.18 -14.96 -8.70
C THR A 324 -19.02 -15.73 -7.40
N GLU A 325 -19.65 -16.92 -7.29
CA GLU A 325 -19.55 -17.75 -6.10
C GLU A 325 -18.11 -18.22 -5.84
N LYS A 326 -17.38 -18.64 -6.89
CA LYS A 326 -15.96 -18.99 -6.78
C LYS A 326 -15.11 -17.83 -6.26
N CYS A 327 -15.29 -16.64 -6.80
CA CYS A 327 -14.56 -15.44 -6.35
C CYS A 327 -14.90 -15.06 -4.89
N LEU A 328 -16.16 -15.26 -4.47
CA LEU A 328 -16.56 -15.05 -3.08
C LEU A 328 -15.97 -16.10 -2.13
N ASN A 329 -15.92 -17.37 -2.56
CA ASN A 329 -15.22 -18.41 -1.83
C ASN A 329 -13.74 -18.09 -1.68
N GLU A 330 -13.07 -17.69 -2.76
CA GLU A 330 -11.68 -17.23 -2.74
C GLU A 330 -11.48 -16.06 -1.77
N LEU A 331 -12.34 -15.04 -1.84
CA LEU A 331 -12.30 -13.90 -0.92
C LEU A 331 -12.45 -14.34 0.54
N HIS A 332 -13.39 -15.27 0.80
CA HIS A 332 -13.61 -15.82 2.14
C HIS A 332 -12.40 -16.61 2.66
N ILE A 333 -11.81 -17.42 1.81
CA ILE A 333 -10.74 -18.37 2.19
C ILE A 333 -9.36 -17.76 2.11
N LEU A 334 -9.06 -16.98 1.06
CA LEU A 334 -7.74 -16.41 0.81
C LEU A 334 -7.62 -14.95 1.30
N GLY A 335 -8.76 -14.26 1.45
CA GLY A 335 -8.83 -12.83 1.73
C GLY A 335 -8.67 -11.94 0.49
N PHE A 336 -8.68 -12.52 -0.71
CA PHE A 336 -8.60 -11.84 -2.02
C PHE A 336 -9.06 -12.78 -3.14
N MET A 337 -9.32 -12.22 -4.34
CA MET A 337 -9.85 -12.95 -5.49
C MET A 337 -8.75 -13.32 -6.48
N LEU A 338 -8.69 -14.60 -6.87
CA LEU A 338 -7.78 -15.11 -7.89
C LEU A 338 -8.44 -15.21 -9.27
N SER A 339 -9.70 -15.64 -9.31
CA SER A 339 -10.40 -15.96 -10.55
C SER A 339 -11.02 -14.75 -11.23
N GLY A 340 -11.22 -13.63 -10.53
CA GLY A 340 -11.85 -12.41 -11.05
C GLY A 340 -11.43 -11.16 -10.31
N ASN A 341 -11.99 -10.02 -10.72
CA ASN A 341 -11.91 -8.73 -10.06
C ASN A 341 -13.30 -8.39 -9.51
N ILE A 342 -13.37 -7.65 -8.40
CA ILE A 342 -14.64 -7.24 -7.79
C ILE A 342 -15.56 -6.48 -8.78
N LEU A 343 -14.99 -5.63 -9.60
CA LEU A 343 -15.76 -4.83 -10.57
C LEU A 343 -16.27 -5.69 -11.72
N ASP A 344 -15.55 -6.73 -12.14
CA ASP A 344 -15.98 -7.67 -13.17
C ASP A 344 -17.15 -8.52 -12.67
N ILE A 345 -17.08 -8.99 -11.40
CA ILE A 345 -18.16 -9.77 -10.78
C ILE A 345 -19.45 -8.96 -10.66
N LEU A 346 -19.32 -7.68 -10.37
CA LEU A 346 -20.45 -6.76 -10.25
C LEU A 346 -20.96 -6.28 -11.63
N ASP A 347 -20.32 -6.69 -12.73
CA ASP A 347 -20.59 -6.20 -14.10
C ASP A 347 -20.53 -4.66 -14.19
N LEU A 348 -19.52 -4.10 -13.53
CA LEU A 348 -19.34 -2.66 -13.36
C LEU A 348 -18.12 -2.16 -14.13
N HIS A 349 -18.25 -2.01 -15.43
CA HIS A 349 -17.21 -1.45 -16.28
C HIS A 349 -17.34 0.07 -16.41
N PRO A 350 -16.24 0.86 -16.37
CA PRO A 350 -16.30 2.31 -16.50
C PRO A 350 -17.05 2.78 -17.76
N LYS A 351 -16.77 2.19 -18.91
CA LYS A 351 -17.42 2.55 -20.18
C LYS A 351 -18.93 2.30 -20.17
N SER A 352 -19.41 1.22 -19.56
CA SER A 352 -20.84 0.91 -19.46
C SER A 352 -21.59 1.89 -18.54
N LYS A 353 -20.88 2.53 -17.60
CA LYS A 353 -21.42 3.55 -16.69
C LYS A 353 -21.31 4.98 -17.24
N GLY A 354 -20.75 5.17 -18.45
CA GLY A 354 -20.50 6.50 -19.02
C GLY A 354 -19.51 7.30 -18.20
N THR A 355 -18.52 6.64 -17.60
CA THR A 355 -17.45 7.23 -16.80
C THR A 355 -16.13 7.20 -17.54
N VAL A 356 -15.21 8.08 -17.16
CA VAL A 356 -13.84 8.10 -17.70
C VAL A 356 -13.03 7.04 -16.99
N PRO A 357 -12.33 6.14 -17.73
CA PRO A 357 -11.43 5.16 -17.15
C PRO A 357 -10.25 5.81 -16.41
N ALA A 358 -9.79 5.19 -15.33
CA ALA A 358 -8.66 5.68 -14.53
C ALA A 358 -7.40 5.93 -15.36
N GLY A 359 -7.10 5.02 -16.30
CA GLY A 359 -5.95 5.15 -17.19
C GLY A 359 -6.02 6.31 -18.19
N GLU A 360 -7.20 6.94 -18.36
CA GLU A 360 -7.42 8.00 -19.33
C GLU A 360 -7.60 9.39 -18.70
N ILE A 361 -7.57 9.54 -17.38
CA ILE A 361 -7.88 10.81 -16.70
C ILE A 361 -6.95 11.95 -17.11
N ALA A 362 -5.69 11.66 -17.46
CA ALA A 362 -4.73 12.64 -17.94
C ALA A 362 -5.22 13.41 -19.20
N ASN A 363 -6.08 12.81 -20.02
CA ASN A 363 -6.63 13.43 -21.23
C ASN A 363 -7.72 14.48 -20.92
N PHE A 364 -8.09 14.63 -19.65
CA PHE A 364 -9.23 15.46 -19.23
C PHE A 364 -8.82 16.60 -18.28
N VAL A 365 -7.56 17.00 -18.26
CA VAL A 365 -7.07 18.11 -17.44
C VAL A 365 -7.91 19.36 -17.65
N GLY A 366 -8.32 19.98 -16.54
CA GLY A 366 -9.18 21.17 -16.53
C GLY A 366 -10.68 20.91 -16.74
N LYS A 367 -11.07 19.69 -17.13
CA LYS A 367 -12.47 19.31 -17.39
C LYS A 367 -13.12 18.67 -16.17
N GLY A 368 -14.45 18.85 -16.08
CA GLY A 368 -15.29 18.09 -15.16
C GLY A 368 -15.61 16.72 -15.75
N ILE A 369 -15.33 15.66 -15.01
CA ILE A 369 -15.58 14.28 -15.42
C ILE A 369 -16.31 13.50 -14.33
N LYS A 370 -16.84 12.35 -14.73
CA LYS A 370 -17.34 11.32 -13.85
C LYS A 370 -16.40 10.10 -13.93
N VAL A 371 -15.99 9.59 -12.80
CA VAL A 371 -15.19 8.37 -12.70
C VAL A 371 -15.92 7.33 -11.86
N PHE A 372 -15.52 6.08 -11.99
CA PHE A 372 -16.05 4.97 -11.23
C PHE A 372 -14.88 4.08 -10.77
N GLY A 373 -14.94 3.56 -9.54
CA GLY A 373 -13.88 2.66 -9.09
C GLY A 373 -14.11 2.10 -7.69
N TRP A 374 -13.29 1.11 -7.37
CA TRP A 374 -13.19 0.50 -6.05
C TRP A 374 -12.18 1.25 -5.19
N PRO A 375 -12.46 1.52 -3.91
CA PRO A 375 -11.50 2.16 -3.00
C PRO A 375 -10.36 1.18 -2.66
N VAL A 376 -9.12 1.61 -2.92
CA VAL A 376 -7.91 0.82 -2.65
C VAL A 376 -7.21 1.28 -1.37
N THR A 377 -7.15 2.60 -1.18
CA THR A 377 -6.59 3.21 0.03
C THR A 377 -7.19 4.58 0.25
N GLU A 378 -7.28 4.96 1.51
CA GLU A 378 -7.77 6.26 1.94
C GLU A 378 -6.90 6.84 3.04
N ARG A 379 -6.84 8.17 3.08
CA ARG A 379 -6.17 8.89 4.15
C ARG A 379 -6.93 10.16 4.49
N VAL A 380 -7.38 10.23 5.72
CA VAL A 380 -7.95 11.44 6.31
C VAL A 380 -6.83 12.33 6.84
N HIS A 381 -6.89 13.62 6.56
CA HIS A 381 -5.90 14.60 6.99
C HIS A 381 -6.57 15.84 7.54
N THR A 382 -6.12 16.31 8.70
CA THR A 382 -6.57 17.59 9.28
C THR A 382 -5.59 18.69 8.92
N VAL A 383 -6.07 19.72 8.24
CA VAL A 383 -5.25 20.87 7.82
C VAL A 383 -4.89 21.68 9.06
N SER A 384 -3.61 21.73 9.40
CA SER A 384 -3.09 22.35 10.64
C SER A 384 -3.48 23.84 10.80
N THR A 385 -3.52 24.58 9.70
CA THR A 385 -3.85 26.01 9.70
C THR A 385 -5.33 26.32 9.92
N THR A 386 -6.23 25.42 9.59
CA THR A 386 -7.68 25.63 9.62
C THR A 386 -8.42 24.68 10.54
N GLY A 387 -7.77 23.63 11.04
CA GLY A 387 -8.40 22.55 11.82
C GLY A 387 -9.44 21.74 11.04
N LYS A 388 -9.58 21.98 9.73
CA LYS A 388 -10.59 21.31 8.90
C LYS A 388 -10.02 20.01 8.31
N THR A 389 -10.86 19.00 8.26
CA THR A 389 -10.50 17.66 7.75
C THR A 389 -10.79 17.53 6.26
N MET A 390 -9.87 16.91 5.55
CA MET A 390 -9.98 16.53 4.14
C MET A 390 -9.61 15.06 3.97
N MET A 391 -9.87 14.48 2.78
CA MET A 391 -9.58 13.08 2.49
C MET A 391 -8.89 12.93 1.15
N PHE A 392 -7.88 12.09 1.14
CA PHE A 392 -7.27 11.53 -0.07
C PHE A 392 -7.78 10.10 -0.23
N LEU A 393 -8.36 9.80 -1.38
CA LEU A 393 -8.90 8.50 -1.73
C LEU A 393 -8.25 8.02 -3.02
N THR A 394 -7.72 6.80 -3.05
CA THR A 394 -7.28 6.19 -4.30
C THR A 394 -8.35 5.20 -4.74
N LEU A 395 -8.90 5.42 -5.93
CA LEU A 395 -9.83 4.50 -6.59
C LEU A 395 -9.10 3.69 -7.65
N GLU A 396 -9.55 2.47 -7.87
CA GLU A 396 -9.04 1.57 -8.90
C GLU A 396 -10.20 1.09 -9.78
N ASP A 397 -9.95 1.04 -11.09
CA ASP A 397 -10.77 0.31 -12.05
C ASP A 397 -9.91 -0.71 -12.83
N GLN A 398 -10.47 -1.34 -13.86
CA GLN A 398 -9.74 -2.33 -14.68
C GLN A 398 -8.55 -1.72 -15.44
N THR A 399 -8.52 -0.40 -15.63
CA THR A 399 -7.52 0.29 -16.45
C THR A 399 -6.39 0.88 -15.63
N GLY A 400 -6.60 1.12 -14.34
CA GLY A 400 -5.59 1.71 -13.48
C GLY A 400 -6.12 2.20 -12.15
N SER A 401 -5.30 2.99 -11.46
CA SER A 401 -5.67 3.69 -10.24
C SER A 401 -5.64 5.20 -10.45
N MET A 402 -6.50 5.90 -9.71
CA MET A 402 -6.62 7.36 -9.75
C MET A 402 -6.72 7.94 -8.34
N ASP A 403 -6.09 9.07 -8.14
CA ASP A 403 -6.17 9.79 -6.88
C ASP A 403 -7.34 10.79 -6.91
N VAL A 404 -8.15 10.77 -5.87
CA VAL A 404 -9.32 11.63 -5.67
C VAL A 404 -9.12 12.43 -4.39
N ILE A 405 -9.32 13.75 -4.46
CA ILE A 405 -9.17 14.65 -3.32
C ILE A 405 -10.54 15.20 -2.92
N PHE A 406 -10.91 14.96 -1.66
CA PHE A 406 -12.06 15.58 -1.04
C PHE A 406 -11.59 16.74 -0.14
N TRP A 407 -11.67 17.96 -0.66
CA TRP A 407 -11.39 19.15 0.12
C TRP A 407 -12.35 19.27 1.31
N PRO A 408 -12.02 20.01 2.38
CA PRO A 408 -12.77 19.99 3.64
C PRO A 408 -14.27 20.19 3.51
N ARG A 409 -14.70 21.08 2.61
CA ARG A 409 -16.14 21.34 2.38
C ARG A 409 -16.86 20.09 1.85
N ASN A 410 -16.24 19.40 0.91
CA ASN A 410 -16.84 18.24 0.24
C ASN A 410 -16.67 16.98 1.10
N TYR A 411 -15.55 16.84 1.83
CA TYR A 411 -15.38 15.75 2.78
C TYR A 411 -16.48 15.76 3.86
N GLY A 412 -16.70 16.89 4.53
CA GLY A 412 -17.75 17.02 5.55
C GLY A 412 -19.17 16.78 4.99
N ARG A 413 -19.42 17.13 3.71
CA ARG A 413 -20.72 16.91 3.06
C ARG A 413 -20.99 15.44 2.75
N PHE A 414 -19.96 14.66 2.44
CA PHE A 414 -20.08 13.30 1.92
C PHE A 414 -19.52 12.22 2.86
N ALA A 415 -19.22 12.58 4.11
CA ALA A 415 -18.66 11.66 5.10
C ALA A 415 -19.47 10.36 5.26
N ASP A 416 -20.81 10.46 5.27
CA ASP A 416 -21.70 9.29 5.38
C ASP A 416 -21.63 8.36 4.16
N VAL A 417 -21.35 8.90 2.97
CA VAL A 417 -21.17 8.10 1.77
C VAL A 417 -19.80 7.43 1.79
N LEU A 418 -18.77 8.18 2.20
CA LEU A 418 -17.39 7.70 2.30
C LEU A 418 -17.20 6.65 3.41
N ALA A 419 -18.08 6.63 4.41
CA ALA A 419 -18.09 5.60 5.45
C ALA A 419 -18.66 4.24 4.97
N LYS A 420 -19.30 4.20 3.80
CA LYS A 420 -19.83 2.97 3.21
C LYS A 420 -18.75 2.29 2.37
N PRO A 421 -18.77 0.98 2.23
CA PRO A 421 -17.90 0.31 1.27
C PRO A 421 -18.26 0.76 -0.16
N GLY A 422 -17.21 0.85 -1.04
CA GLY A 422 -17.44 1.12 -2.46
C GLY A 422 -18.28 0.04 -3.16
N PRO A 423 -18.34 0.07 -4.47
CA PRO A 423 -17.66 1.02 -5.35
C PRO A 423 -18.31 2.39 -5.36
N TYR A 424 -17.55 3.40 -5.79
CA TYR A 424 -18.00 4.77 -5.84
C TYR A 424 -18.06 5.32 -7.26
N GLU A 425 -19.09 6.12 -7.54
CA GLU A 425 -19.09 7.08 -8.64
C GLU A 425 -18.74 8.45 -8.08
N VAL A 426 -17.72 9.09 -8.66
CA VAL A 426 -17.23 10.39 -8.24
C VAL A 426 -17.28 11.37 -9.40
N TRP A 427 -17.82 12.56 -9.16
CA TRP A 427 -17.77 13.69 -10.08
C TRP A 427 -16.77 14.70 -9.56
N GLY A 428 -15.90 15.19 -10.43
CA GLY A 428 -14.89 16.14 -10.05
C GLY A 428 -14.24 16.80 -11.24
N LYS A 429 -13.36 17.74 -10.97
CA LYS A 429 -12.51 18.39 -11.96
C LYS A 429 -11.14 17.75 -11.94
N VAL A 430 -10.62 17.37 -13.10
CA VAL A 430 -9.25 16.89 -13.22
C VAL A 430 -8.29 18.07 -13.09
N THR A 431 -7.38 17.97 -12.17
CA THR A 431 -6.28 18.94 -11.98
C THR A 431 -4.95 18.26 -12.22
N GLU A 432 -4.01 19.04 -12.70
CA GLU A 432 -2.64 18.62 -12.92
C GLU A 432 -1.69 19.56 -12.16
N GLU A 433 -0.75 18.97 -11.49
CA GLU A 433 0.33 19.70 -10.83
C GLU A 433 1.63 18.91 -11.00
N TRP A 434 2.60 19.48 -11.74
CA TRP A 434 3.89 18.85 -12.05
C TRP A 434 3.74 17.39 -12.53
N ASP A 435 3.07 17.20 -13.67
CA ASP A 435 2.82 15.90 -14.32
C ASP A 435 2.06 14.87 -13.47
N THR A 436 1.43 15.32 -12.38
CA THR A 436 0.61 14.47 -11.52
C THR A 436 -0.86 14.87 -11.63
N HIS A 437 -1.69 13.91 -12.02
CA HIS A 437 -3.12 14.12 -12.23
C HIS A 437 -3.90 13.65 -11.01
N CYS A 438 -4.91 14.42 -10.60
CA CYS A 438 -5.86 14.01 -9.58
C CYS A 438 -7.26 14.56 -9.90
N LEU A 439 -8.27 13.94 -9.31
CA LEU A 439 -9.66 14.38 -9.41
C LEU A 439 -10.05 15.16 -8.14
N GLU A 440 -10.30 16.45 -8.25
CA GLU A 440 -10.89 17.22 -7.16
C GLU A 440 -12.39 16.95 -7.11
N ALA A 441 -12.81 16.14 -6.14
CA ALA A 441 -14.19 15.69 -6.02
C ALA A 441 -15.14 16.83 -5.64
N VAL A 442 -16.25 16.92 -6.38
CA VAL A 442 -17.37 17.84 -6.10
C VAL A 442 -18.63 17.09 -5.67
N ASN A 443 -18.76 15.83 -6.06
CA ASN A 443 -19.86 14.95 -5.68
C ASN A 443 -19.39 13.49 -5.65
N ILE A 444 -20.07 12.66 -4.84
CA ILE A 444 -19.84 11.21 -4.76
C ILE A 444 -21.16 10.51 -4.45
N ARG A 445 -21.33 9.33 -4.99
CA ARG A 445 -22.35 8.38 -4.52
C ARG A 445 -21.75 6.97 -4.43
N SER A 446 -22.26 6.15 -3.53
CA SER A 446 -22.07 4.71 -3.61
C SER A 446 -22.81 4.20 -4.84
N ALA A 447 -22.16 3.40 -5.67
CA ALA A 447 -22.84 2.80 -6.80
C ALA A 447 -23.83 1.75 -6.28
N GLU A 448 -25.05 1.81 -6.80
CA GLU A 448 -26.06 0.79 -6.52
C GLU A 448 -25.63 -0.52 -7.20
N TRP A 449 -25.54 -1.56 -6.42
CA TRP A 449 -25.39 -2.94 -6.86
C TRP A 449 -26.45 -3.78 -6.17
N SER A 450 -26.94 -4.82 -6.83
CA SER A 450 -28.05 -5.61 -6.30
C SER A 450 -27.58 -6.53 -5.17
N PRO A 451 -28.12 -6.39 -3.94
CA PRO A 451 -27.74 -7.25 -2.81
C PRO A 451 -28.10 -8.73 -3.02
N SER A 452 -29.02 -9.04 -3.95
CA SER A 452 -29.45 -10.39 -4.22
C SER A 452 -28.37 -11.29 -4.84
N GLN A 453 -27.25 -10.72 -5.25
CA GLN A 453 -26.14 -11.46 -5.84
C GLN A 453 -25.03 -11.81 -4.85
N ILE A 454 -24.95 -11.12 -3.70
CA ILE A 454 -23.84 -11.33 -2.76
C ILE A 454 -24.23 -10.92 -1.34
N ASP A 455 -23.90 -11.73 -0.33
CA ASP A 455 -23.81 -11.28 1.07
C ASP A 455 -22.55 -10.42 1.26
N PHE A 456 -22.64 -9.22 0.70
CA PHE A 456 -21.52 -8.33 0.51
C PHE A 456 -21.15 -7.53 1.75
N GLU A 457 -22.05 -7.42 2.73
CA GLU A 457 -21.70 -6.82 4.03
C GLU A 457 -20.60 -7.63 4.71
N LEU A 458 -20.64 -8.95 4.59
CA LEU A 458 -19.62 -9.83 5.14
C LEU A 458 -18.31 -9.77 4.34
N ALA A 459 -18.39 -9.63 3.02
CA ALA A 459 -17.23 -9.52 2.13
C ALA A 459 -16.56 -8.14 2.23
N SER A 460 -17.34 -7.06 2.26
CA SER A 460 -16.82 -5.69 2.31
C SER A 460 -16.22 -5.32 3.67
N GLN A 461 -16.80 -5.79 4.78
CA GLN A 461 -16.19 -5.65 6.11
C GLN A 461 -14.83 -6.35 6.20
N ARG A 462 -14.58 -7.35 5.37
CA ARG A 462 -13.30 -8.07 5.30
C ARG A 462 -12.31 -7.43 4.34
N LEU A 463 -12.77 -6.83 3.23
CA LEU A 463 -11.93 -6.03 2.33
C LEU A 463 -11.45 -4.74 3.00
N THR A 464 -12.34 -4.02 3.69
CA THR A 464 -11.98 -2.83 4.48
C THR A 464 -11.09 -3.16 5.67
N ARG A 465 -11.29 -4.29 6.34
CA ARG A 465 -10.38 -4.72 7.41
C ARG A 465 -9.00 -5.13 6.90
N SER A 466 -8.86 -5.68 5.71
CA SER A 466 -7.54 -5.97 5.14
C SER A 466 -6.79 -4.70 4.71
N ALA A 467 -7.48 -3.66 4.28
CA ALA A 467 -6.89 -2.34 4.02
C ALA A 467 -6.60 -1.54 5.31
N GLY A 468 -7.39 -1.77 6.39
CA GLY A 468 -7.24 -1.09 7.68
C GLY A 468 -6.19 -1.71 8.63
N TYR A 469 -5.74 -2.94 8.39
CA TYR A 469 -4.81 -3.63 9.31
C TYR A 469 -3.36 -3.15 9.23
N VAL A 470 -3.02 -2.28 8.31
CA VAL A 470 -1.63 -1.78 8.16
C VAL A 470 -1.31 -0.61 9.12
N TYR A 471 -2.30 0.00 9.80
CA TYR A 471 -2.07 1.24 10.54
C TYR A 471 -2.57 1.32 11.99
N THR A 472 -3.25 0.31 12.54
CA THR A 472 -3.80 0.38 13.91
C THR A 472 -2.97 -0.32 14.99
N ASP A 473 -1.97 -1.15 14.65
CA ASP A 473 -1.21 -1.93 15.63
C ASP A 473 0.27 -1.53 15.80
N LEU A 474 0.65 -0.32 15.38
CA LEU A 474 1.91 0.27 15.83
C LEU A 474 1.61 1.30 16.91
N PRO A 475 1.82 0.98 18.20
CA PRO A 475 1.71 1.95 19.27
C PRO A 475 2.82 2.99 19.10
N GLY A 476 2.46 4.22 18.73
CA GLY A 476 3.39 5.35 18.67
C GLY A 476 3.38 6.19 17.41
N ILE A 477 2.57 5.86 16.39
CA ILE A 477 2.37 6.75 15.23
C ILE A 477 0.90 7.21 15.24
N VAL A 478 0.58 7.99 16.25
CA VAL A 478 -0.64 8.81 16.27
C VAL A 478 -0.34 10.04 15.44
N ALA A 479 -1.22 10.27 14.47
CA ALA A 479 -1.59 11.53 13.84
C ALA A 479 -0.63 12.72 14.07
N ALA A 480 0.15 13.06 13.07
CA ALA A 480 0.50 14.44 12.78
C ALA A 480 0.21 14.72 11.31
#